data_1be6d9f028a87779f03c968d4ed1f524
#
_entry.id   1be6d9f028a87779f03c968d4ed1f524
#
_cell.length_a   1.000
_cell.length_b   1.000
_cell.length_c   1.000
_cell.angle_alpha   90.00
_cell.angle_beta   90.00
_cell.angle_gamma   90.00
#
_symmetry.space_group_name_H-M   'P 1'
#
loop_
_entity.id
_entity.type
_entity.pdbx_description
1 polymer ?
#
loop_
_entity_poly.entity_id
_entity_poly.type
_entity_poly.pdbx_seq_one_letter_code
_entity_poly.pdbx_strand_id
1 'polypeptide(L)'
;ILQLISLILLPQQKKSYYLMGTYSYIEMPSADLNKKAYKILHDIETKLSDYIDSSEVSRINANAGKNFLKVSSITMEMIKKAIEVSEKSFGYFDITIGALTINAKRLKKIDEFRAKELVNFKDILIKGDSVMLKRENMAIDPGGIGKGFAIEMCYKKLNSKKGFISIGGDMKIWGHKRTIAVRDPRNGTSLVQMVNSKDVSISTSGNYLRKHIETPEDDVLQVTVAHEDGGFADAYSTAIFAMPEKMRRKFIEDNPDVGVLIVYKDGSIFINKRFMEFFEILLFKTNSEKQRRKN
;
A
#
# COMPACT_ATOMS: atom_id res chain seq x y z
N ILE A 1 -9.68 32.86 40.72
CA ILE A 1 -8.35 32.61 40.11
C ILE A 1 -8.52 31.44 39.16
N LEU A 2 -8.82 31.72 37.88
CA LEU A 2 -8.86 30.73 36.81
C LEU A 2 -7.40 30.47 36.38
N GLN A 3 -6.87 29.31 36.73
CA GLN A 3 -5.65 28.81 36.11
C GLN A 3 -5.95 28.38 34.66
N LEU A 4 -5.54 29.21 33.73
CA LEU A 4 -5.38 28.81 32.33
C LEU A 4 -4.28 27.75 32.28
N ILE A 5 -4.66 26.47 32.19
CA ILE A 5 -3.76 25.42 31.74
C ILE A 5 -3.53 25.64 30.26
N SER A 6 -2.46 26.37 29.92
CA SER A 6 -1.98 26.42 28.54
C SER A 6 -1.52 25.01 28.17
N LEU A 7 -2.33 24.31 27.39
CA LEU A 7 -1.91 23.09 26.72
C LEU A 7 -0.78 23.50 25.76
N ILE A 8 0.47 23.32 26.20
CA ILE A 8 1.64 23.47 25.34
C ILE A 8 1.52 22.35 24.30
N LEU A 9 0.95 22.67 23.15
CA LEU A 9 1.04 21.84 21.95
C LEU A 9 2.52 21.81 21.56
N LEU A 10 3.26 20.80 22.02
CA LEU A 10 4.60 20.55 21.53
C LEU A 10 4.55 20.46 20.01
N PRO A 11 5.35 21.27 19.28
CA PRO A 11 5.33 21.25 17.83
C PRO A 11 5.66 19.82 17.35
N GLN A 12 4.79 19.25 16.53
CA GLN A 12 5.07 17.98 15.91
C GLN A 12 6.28 18.13 14.99
N GLN A 13 7.27 17.26 15.16
CA GLN A 13 8.48 17.25 14.34
C GLN A 13 8.20 16.55 13.02
N LYS A 14 7.96 17.32 11.96
CA LYS A 14 7.81 16.82 10.59
C LYS A 14 9.16 16.74 9.91
N LYS A 15 9.53 15.58 9.38
CA LYS A 15 10.74 15.38 8.58
C LYS A 15 10.45 14.63 7.29
N SER A 16 11.17 15.03 6.24
CA SER A 16 11.13 14.38 4.94
C SER A 16 12.38 13.51 4.77
N TYR A 17 12.18 12.33 4.15
CA TYR A 17 13.23 11.34 3.89
C TYR A 17 13.02 10.77 2.50
N TYR A 18 14.02 10.07 1.98
CA TYR A 18 13.90 9.20 0.81
C TYR A 18 13.99 7.76 1.30
N LEU A 19 12.89 7.00 1.20
CA LEU A 19 12.77 5.62 1.65
C LEU A 19 11.94 4.84 0.64
N MET A 20 12.29 3.57 0.45
CA MET A 20 11.56 2.66 -0.44
C MET A 20 11.36 3.24 -1.85
N GLY A 21 12.41 3.90 -2.37
CA GLY A 21 12.42 4.47 -3.71
C GLY A 21 11.57 5.74 -3.90
N THR A 22 11.10 6.38 -2.82
CA THR A 22 10.20 7.54 -2.91
C THR A 22 10.37 8.53 -1.75
N TYR A 23 9.73 9.70 -1.90
CA TYR A 23 9.65 10.68 -0.80
C TYR A 23 8.72 10.18 0.30
N SER A 24 9.16 10.37 1.54
CA SER A 24 8.48 9.94 2.74
C SER A 24 8.41 11.06 3.76
N TYR A 25 7.33 11.09 4.53
CA TYR A 25 7.10 12.06 5.60
C TYR A 25 6.85 11.32 6.90
N ILE A 26 7.58 11.68 7.93
CA ILE A 26 7.43 11.15 9.28
C ILE A 26 7.14 12.33 10.21
N GLU A 27 6.06 12.25 10.97
CA GLU A 27 5.63 13.26 11.92
C GLU A 27 5.28 12.60 13.23
N MET A 28 6.16 12.78 14.22
CA MET A 28 6.06 12.19 15.55
C MET A 28 6.06 13.26 16.64
N PRO A 29 5.61 12.92 17.85
CA PRO A 29 5.62 13.85 18.99
C PRO A 29 7.00 14.39 19.37
N SER A 30 8.09 13.67 19.06
CA SER A 30 9.45 14.10 19.37
C SER A 30 10.45 13.76 18.27
N ALA A 31 11.59 14.47 18.28
CA ALA A 31 12.68 14.21 17.34
C ALA A 31 13.27 12.80 17.47
N ASP A 32 13.30 12.25 18.69
CA ASP A 32 13.82 10.91 18.94
C ASP A 32 12.88 9.84 18.39
N LEU A 33 11.56 10.03 18.52
CA LEU A 33 10.59 9.14 17.88
C LEU A 33 10.65 9.22 16.35
N ASN A 34 10.91 10.41 15.76
CA ASN A 34 11.17 10.52 14.33
C ASN A 34 12.40 9.73 13.89
N LYS A 35 13.53 9.85 14.62
CA LYS A 35 14.74 9.08 14.33
C LYS A 35 14.50 7.58 14.46
N LYS A 36 13.78 7.15 15.50
CA LYS A 36 13.41 5.75 15.72
C LYS A 36 12.53 5.22 14.60
N ALA A 37 11.52 5.99 14.17
CA ALA A 37 10.65 5.63 13.04
C ALA A 37 11.45 5.45 11.75
N TYR A 38 12.31 6.42 11.43
CA TYR A 38 13.20 6.32 10.26
C TYR A 38 14.06 5.06 10.30
N LYS A 39 14.71 4.77 11.44
CA LYS A 39 15.55 3.58 11.58
C LYS A 39 14.75 2.30 11.36
N ILE A 40 13.56 2.18 11.94
CA ILE A 40 12.70 1.01 11.76
C ILE A 40 12.32 0.83 10.28
N LEU A 41 11.90 1.91 9.61
CA LEU A 41 11.51 1.87 8.19
C LEU A 41 12.70 1.50 7.30
N HIS A 42 13.86 2.07 7.56
CA HIS A 42 15.10 1.75 6.82
C HIS A 42 15.53 0.28 7.03
N ASP A 43 15.46 -0.23 8.28
CA ASP A 43 15.75 -1.63 8.57
C ASP A 43 14.77 -2.60 7.87
N ILE A 44 13.52 -2.19 7.66
CA ILE A 44 12.54 -2.96 6.88
C ILE A 44 12.87 -2.89 5.40
N GLU A 45 13.19 -1.71 4.86
CA GLU A 45 13.60 -1.54 3.46
C GLU A 45 14.79 -2.44 3.10
N THR A 46 15.82 -2.48 3.95
CA THR A 46 17.00 -3.33 3.70
C THR A 46 16.70 -4.82 3.64
N LYS A 47 15.57 -5.27 4.21
CA LYS A 47 15.13 -6.67 4.15
C LYS A 47 14.20 -6.95 2.97
N LEU A 48 13.32 -6.01 2.63
CA LEU A 48 12.22 -6.23 1.70
C LEU A 48 12.47 -5.69 0.30
N SER A 49 13.46 -4.82 0.08
CA SER A 49 13.71 -4.23 -1.23
C SER A 49 14.27 -5.25 -2.21
N ASP A 50 13.62 -5.39 -3.37
CA ASP A 50 14.11 -6.18 -4.51
C ASP A 50 15.14 -5.43 -5.37
N TYR A 51 15.55 -4.22 -4.95
CA TYR A 51 16.65 -3.43 -5.51
C TYR A 51 17.93 -3.52 -4.69
N ILE A 52 17.91 -4.15 -3.53
CA ILE A 52 19.08 -4.35 -2.66
C ILE A 52 19.47 -5.83 -2.75
N ASP A 53 20.60 -6.14 -3.38
CA ASP A 53 21.03 -7.52 -3.63
C ASP A 53 21.16 -8.37 -2.36
N SER A 54 21.59 -7.75 -1.25
CA SER A 54 21.73 -8.41 0.05
C SER A 54 20.43 -8.58 0.83
N SER A 55 19.31 -8.04 0.34
CA SER A 55 18.01 -8.16 1.00
C SER A 55 17.52 -9.61 1.07
N GLU A 56 16.64 -9.90 2.00
CA GLU A 56 16.02 -11.22 2.10
C GLU A 56 15.17 -11.53 0.87
N VAL A 57 14.42 -10.56 0.35
CA VAL A 57 13.63 -10.70 -0.89
C VAL A 57 14.51 -11.03 -2.09
N SER A 58 15.60 -10.28 -2.31
CA SER A 58 16.54 -10.56 -3.42
C SER A 58 17.18 -11.94 -3.30
N ARG A 59 17.53 -12.36 -2.09
CA ARG A 59 18.07 -13.70 -1.83
C ARG A 59 17.05 -14.79 -2.08
N ILE A 60 15.78 -14.61 -1.70
CA ILE A 60 14.67 -15.55 -2.02
C ILE A 60 14.55 -15.67 -3.53
N ASN A 61 14.54 -14.55 -4.27
CA ASN A 61 14.42 -14.52 -5.72
C ASN A 61 15.59 -15.20 -6.42
N ALA A 62 16.83 -14.97 -5.96
CA ALA A 62 18.02 -15.62 -6.51
C ALA A 62 18.10 -17.13 -6.23
N ASN A 63 17.37 -17.60 -5.22
CA ASN A 63 17.34 -19.01 -4.81
C ASN A 63 16.08 -19.77 -5.28
N ALA A 64 15.25 -19.16 -6.12
CA ALA A 64 14.05 -19.78 -6.67
C ALA A 64 14.34 -21.14 -7.35
N GLY A 65 13.54 -22.16 -7.02
CA GLY A 65 13.70 -23.52 -7.53
C GLY A 65 14.80 -24.35 -6.86
N LYS A 66 15.54 -23.82 -5.87
CA LYS A 66 16.71 -24.50 -5.29
C LYS A 66 16.47 -25.01 -3.87
N ASN A 67 16.46 -24.12 -2.89
CA ASN A 67 16.44 -24.49 -1.47
C ASN A 67 15.56 -23.56 -0.64
N PHE A 68 15.16 -24.04 0.56
CA PHE A 68 14.58 -23.18 1.58
C PHE A 68 15.63 -22.20 2.13
N LEU A 69 15.22 -20.93 2.24
CA LEU A 69 16.03 -19.88 2.86
C LEU A 69 15.37 -19.42 4.15
N LYS A 70 16.17 -19.41 5.21
CA LYS A 70 15.76 -18.79 6.48
C LYS A 70 15.63 -17.28 6.30
N VAL A 71 14.51 -16.75 6.80
CA VAL A 71 14.18 -15.32 6.73
C VAL A 71 13.82 -14.76 8.11
N SER A 72 13.88 -13.45 8.24
CA SER A 72 13.44 -12.77 9.45
C SER A 72 11.92 -12.87 9.62
N SER A 73 11.44 -12.65 10.86
CA SER A 73 10.01 -12.58 11.15
C SER A 73 9.29 -11.50 10.34
N ILE A 74 9.96 -10.40 10.03
CA ILE A 74 9.42 -9.30 9.21
C ILE A 74 9.12 -9.78 7.78
N THR A 75 10.07 -10.42 7.13
CA THR A 75 9.89 -10.95 5.77
C THR A 75 8.85 -12.07 5.76
N MET A 76 8.87 -12.96 6.75
CA MET A 76 7.87 -14.01 6.89
C MET A 76 6.45 -13.44 7.07
N GLU A 77 6.28 -12.39 7.90
CA GLU A 77 4.98 -11.76 8.13
C GLU A 77 4.47 -11.09 6.85
N MET A 78 5.34 -10.40 6.10
CA MET A 78 4.98 -9.81 4.81
C MET A 78 4.53 -10.89 3.81
N ILE A 79 5.28 -11.98 3.67
CA ILE A 79 4.94 -13.06 2.72
C ILE A 79 3.62 -13.73 3.09
N LYS A 80 3.39 -14.03 4.38
CA LYS A 80 2.12 -14.60 4.84
C LYS A 80 0.95 -13.66 4.57
N LYS A 81 1.10 -12.36 4.85
CA LYS A 81 0.09 -11.37 4.55
C LYS A 81 -0.18 -11.27 3.03
N ALA A 82 0.86 -11.31 2.22
CA ALA A 82 0.72 -11.31 0.76
C ALA A 82 -0.03 -12.53 0.23
N ILE A 83 0.22 -13.72 0.79
CA ILE A 83 -0.52 -14.95 0.46
C ILE A 83 -2.00 -14.79 0.85
N GLU A 84 -2.29 -14.32 2.06
CA GLU A 84 -3.67 -14.06 2.50
C GLU A 84 -4.41 -13.11 1.57
N VAL A 85 -3.76 -12.00 1.15
CA VAL A 85 -4.34 -11.08 0.18
C VAL A 85 -4.55 -11.75 -1.18
N SER A 86 -3.61 -12.57 -1.64
CA SER A 86 -3.74 -13.30 -2.90
C SER A 86 -4.94 -14.24 -2.89
N GLU A 87 -5.16 -14.95 -1.78
CA GLU A 87 -6.34 -15.82 -1.59
C GLU A 87 -7.64 -15.02 -1.60
N LYS A 88 -7.74 -13.99 -0.76
CA LYS A 88 -8.94 -13.14 -0.64
C LYS A 88 -9.26 -12.37 -1.93
N SER A 89 -8.23 -12.00 -2.69
CA SER A 89 -8.37 -11.26 -3.95
C SER A 89 -8.53 -12.16 -5.18
N PHE A 90 -8.76 -13.47 -5.00
CA PHE A 90 -8.91 -14.43 -6.11
C PHE A 90 -7.68 -14.47 -7.05
N GLY A 91 -6.50 -14.12 -6.54
CA GLY A 91 -5.26 -14.05 -7.31
C GLY A 91 -5.06 -12.74 -8.11
N TYR A 92 -5.95 -11.75 -8.01
CA TYR A 92 -5.75 -10.44 -8.65
C TYR A 92 -4.63 -9.62 -8.01
N PHE A 93 -4.29 -9.89 -6.77
CA PHE A 93 -2.99 -9.58 -6.20
C PHE A 93 -2.21 -10.89 -6.10
N ASP A 94 -0.98 -10.90 -6.62
CA ASP A 94 -0.07 -12.02 -6.45
C ASP A 94 1.36 -11.49 -6.31
N ILE A 95 1.97 -11.69 -5.14
CA ILE A 95 3.33 -11.21 -4.88
C ILE A 95 4.37 -11.88 -5.80
N THR A 96 4.08 -13.05 -6.39
CA THR A 96 4.97 -13.74 -7.34
C THR A 96 4.96 -13.11 -8.73
N ILE A 97 4.23 -12.01 -8.92
CA ILE A 97 4.29 -11.15 -10.11
C ILE A 97 5.73 -10.72 -10.43
N GLY A 98 6.64 -10.81 -9.47
CA GLY A 98 8.07 -10.58 -9.66
C GLY A 98 8.70 -11.39 -10.79
N ALA A 99 8.17 -12.56 -11.13
CA ALA A 99 8.59 -13.29 -12.32
C ALA A 99 8.43 -12.42 -13.58
N LEU A 100 7.32 -11.69 -13.70
CA LEU A 100 7.04 -10.79 -14.80
C LEU A 100 7.73 -9.43 -14.64
N THR A 101 7.56 -8.77 -13.50
CA THR A 101 8.04 -7.38 -13.28
C THR A 101 9.55 -7.31 -13.16
N ILE A 102 10.15 -8.27 -12.45
CA ILE A 102 11.60 -8.31 -12.20
C ILE A 102 12.31 -9.13 -13.26
N ASN A 103 12.01 -10.43 -13.37
CA ASN A 103 12.82 -11.33 -14.21
C ASN A 103 12.59 -11.10 -15.70
N ALA A 104 11.35 -10.87 -16.16
CA ALA A 104 11.10 -10.61 -17.57
C ALA A 104 11.28 -9.13 -17.93
N LYS A 105 10.56 -8.20 -17.29
CA LYS A 105 10.54 -6.79 -17.72
C LYS A 105 11.80 -6.02 -17.34
N ARG A 106 12.30 -6.15 -16.10
CA ARG A 106 13.48 -5.41 -15.61
C ARG A 106 14.80 -6.06 -15.98
N LEU A 107 14.98 -7.34 -15.68
CA LEU A 107 16.26 -8.05 -15.84
C LEU A 107 16.42 -8.78 -17.17
N LYS A 108 15.36 -8.95 -17.96
CA LYS A 108 15.36 -9.64 -19.26
C LYS A 108 15.93 -11.07 -19.21
N LYS A 109 15.74 -11.78 -18.09
CA LYS A 109 16.21 -13.16 -17.89
C LYS A 109 15.34 -14.20 -18.60
N ILE A 110 14.06 -13.93 -18.74
CA ILE A 110 13.07 -14.79 -19.39
C ILE A 110 12.11 -13.92 -20.19
N ASP A 111 11.39 -14.51 -21.14
CA ASP A 111 10.32 -13.83 -21.86
C ASP A 111 9.06 -13.66 -21.00
N GLU A 112 8.17 -12.73 -21.40
CA GLU A 112 6.97 -12.39 -20.62
C GLU A 112 5.94 -13.52 -20.62
N PHE A 113 5.90 -14.36 -21.67
CA PHE A 113 4.95 -15.48 -21.73
C PHE A 113 5.28 -16.50 -20.66
N ARG A 114 6.57 -16.95 -20.62
CA ARG A 114 7.06 -17.85 -19.57
C ARG A 114 6.94 -17.24 -18.17
N ALA A 115 7.18 -15.94 -18.05
CA ALA A 115 7.07 -15.26 -16.76
C ALA A 115 5.63 -15.31 -16.20
N LYS A 116 4.62 -15.13 -17.06
CA LYS A 116 3.19 -15.22 -16.66
C LYS A 116 2.82 -16.60 -16.12
N GLU A 117 3.37 -17.67 -16.68
CA GLU A 117 3.15 -19.04 -16.20
C GLU A 117 3.76 -19.30 -14.80
N LEU A 118 4.74 -18.47 -14.38
CA LEU A 118 5.40 -18.55 -13.09
C LEU A 118 4.71 -17.73 -12.00
N VAL A 119 3.72 -16.92 -12.34
CA VAL A 119 2.93 -16.16 -11.35
C VAL A 119 1.92 -17.09 -10.70
N ASN A 120 2.23 -17.53 -9.49
CA ASN A 120 1.35 -18.39 -8.71
C ASN A 120 1.79 -18.38 -7.23
N PHE A 121 1.09 -17.64 -6.39
CA PHE A 121 1.38 -17.55 -4.95
C PHE A 121 1.33 -18.90 -4.22
N LYS A 122 0.59 -19.90 -4.73
CA LYS A 122 0.53 -21.26 -4.17
C LYS A 122 1.86 -22.02 -4.31
N ASP A 123 2.78 -21.56 -5.13
CA ASP A 123 4.13 -22.09 -5.28
C ASP A 123 5.15 -21.43 -4.31
N ILE A 124 4.69 -20.59 -3.38
CA ILE A 124 5.48 -20.12 -2.24
C ILE A 124 5.37 -21.18 -1.15
N LEU A 125 6.46 -21.86 -0.86
CA LEU A 125 6.53 -22.90 0.14
C LEU A 125 7.12 -22.36 1.44
N ILE A 126 6.44 -22.60 2.57
CA ILE A 126 6.86 -22.15 3.91
C ILE A 126 7.10 -23.38 4.78
N LYS A 127 8.28 -23.43 5.44
CA LYS A 127 8.64 -24.45 6.42
C LYS A 127 9.30 -23.81 7.62
N GLY A 128 8.56 -23.69 8.74
CA GLY A 128 9.03 -23.00 9.94
C GLY A 128 9.34 -21.52 9.63
N ASP A 129 10.59 -21.11 9.80
CA ASP A 129 11.09 -19.77 9.53
C ASP A 129 11.76 -19.62 8.13
N SER A 130 11.51 -20.57 7.24
CA SER A 130 12.14 -20.64 5.94
C SER A 130 11.14 -20.63 4.80
N VAL A 131 11.54 -20.00 3.67
CA VAL A 131 10.72 -19.83 2.46
C VAL A 131 11.46 -20.37 1.25
N MET A 132 10.75 -20.98 0.30
CA MET A 132 11.24 -21.40 -1.00
C MET A 132 10.21 -21.05 -2.08
N LEU A 133 10.65 -20.50 -3.20
CA LEU A 133 9.88 -20.43 -4.44
C LEU A 133 10.08 -21.76 -5.19
N LYS A 134 9.01 -22.48 -5.47
CA LYS A 134 9.04 -23.87 -5.95
C LYS A 134 9.72 -24.04 -7.31
N ARG A 135 9.59 -23.07 -8.21
CA ARG A 135 10.08 -23.13 -9.58
C ARG A 135 11.21 -22.12 -9.84
N GLU A 136 12.17 -22.50 -10.67
CA GLU A 136 13.19 -21.56 -11.16
C GLU A 136 12.57 -20.36 -11.87
N ASN A 137 13.22 -19.22 -11.76
CA ASN A 137 12.79 -17.94 -12.31
C ASN A 137 11.47 -17.39 -11.75
N MET A 138 10.87 -18.01 -10.74
CA MET A 138 9.89 -17.30 -9.90
C MET A 138 10.59 -16.14 -9.18
N ALA A 139 9.85 -15.09 -8.88
CA ALA A 139 10.32 -14.01 -8.03
C ALA A 139 9.15 -13.36 -7.30
N ILE A 140 9.36 -12.92 -6.06
CA ILE A 140 8.42 -12.08 -5.32
C ILE A 140 8.77 -10.61 -5.53
N ASP A 141 7.73 -9.78 -5.72
CA ASP A 141 7.80 -8.32 -5.86
C ASP A 141 6.94 -7.68 -4.78
N PRO A 142 7.54 -7.01 -3.77
CA PRO A 142 6.79 -6.38 -2.69
C PRO A 142 6.17 -5.03 -3.10
N GLY A 143 6.28 -4.59 -4.34
CA GLY A 143 5.87 -3.24 -4.80
C GLY A 143 4.42 -2.86 -4.47
N GLY A 144 3.50 -3.84 -4.45
CA GLY A 144 2.08 -3.63 -4.16
C GLY A 144 1.66 -3.89 -2.71
N ILE A 145 2.59 -4.09 -1.77
CA ILE A 145 2.30 -4.32 -0.34
C ILE A 145 3.35 -3.71 0.58
N GLY A 146 4.56 -3.53 0.09
CA GLY A 146 5.74 -3.29 0.93
C GLY A 146 5.72 -1.97 1.68
N LYS A 147 5.19 -0.91 1.07
CA LYS A 147 5.16 0.41 1.70
C LYS A 147 4.14 0.46 2.83
N GLY A 148 2.91 0.02 2.56
CA GLY A 148 1.86 -0.08 3.57
C GLY A 148 2.25 -1.02 4.72
N PHE A 149 2.86 -2.15 4.41
CA PHE A 149 3.39 -3.09 5.40
C PHE A 149 4.49 -2.47 6.27
N ALA A 150 5.44 -1.75 5.66
CA ALA A 150 6.52 -1.11 6.42
C ALA A 150 5.99 -0.04 7.38
N ILE A 151 5.01 0.76 6.94
CA ILE A 151 4.34 1.75 7.79
C ILE A 151 3.65 1.07 8.98
N GLU A 152 2.91 -0.03 8.73
CA GLU A 152 2.21 -0.78 9.77
C GLU A 152 3.18 -1.39 10.80
N MET A 153 4.27 -1.99 10.35
CA MET A 153 5.29 -2.55 11.21
C MET A 153 6.00 -1.46 12.03
N CYS A 154 6.23 -0.31 11.44
CA CYS A 154 6.79 0.84 12.14
C CYS A 154 5.83 1.33 13.24
N TYR A 155 4.56 1.48 12.94
CA TYR A 155 3.51 1.83 13.91
C TYR A 155 3.51 0.87 15.10
N LYS A 156 3.46 -0.45 14.85
CA LYS A 156 3.45 -1.49 15.89
C LYS A 156 4.70 -1.43 16.78
N LYS A 157 5.89 -1.18 16.19
CA LYS A 157 7.17 -1.16 16.92
C LYS A 157 7.45 0.15 17.66
N LEU A 158 6.84 1.26 17.24
CA LEU A 158 7.09 2.56 17.84
C LEU A 158 6.47 2.73 19.24
N ASN A 159 5.34 2.06 19.50
CA ASN A 159 4.56 2.23 20.71
C ASN A 159 4.29 3.72 21.06
N SER A 160 3.96 4.52 20.02
CA SER A 160 3.64 5.94 20.16
C SER A 160 2.13 6.15 20.20
N LYS A 161 1.66 6.99 21.13
CA LYS A 161 0.22 7.29 21.25
C LYS A 161 -0.35 8.04 20.05
N LYS A 162 0.48 8.75 19.29
CA LYS A 162 0.06 9.46 18.06
C LYS A 162 1.21 9.59 17.08
N GLY A 163 0.89 9.70 15.82
CA GLY A 163 1.85 9.92 14.75
C GLY A 163 1.22 9.89 13.37
N PHE A 164 2.04 10.25 12.40
CA PHE A 164 1.72 10.18 10.98
C PHE A 164 2.96 9.73 10.20
N ILE A 165 2.79 8.75 9.34
CA ILE A 165 3.80 8.31 8.39
C ILE A 165 3.17 8.27 7.01
N SER A 166 3.88 8.77 6.00
CA SER A 166 3.52 8.62 4.60
C SER A 166 4.74 8.24 3.77
N ILE A 167 4.60 7.24 2.90
CA ILE A 167 5.62 6.77 1.97
C ILE A 167 5.00 6.66 0.57
N GLY A 168 5.37 7.56 -0.34
CA GLY A 168 4.88 7.54 -1.71
C GLY A 168 3.36 7.68 -1.88
N GLY A 169 2.66 8.21 -0.88
CA GLY A 169 1.20 8.33 -0.88
C GLY A 169 0.47 7.31 0.00
N ASP A 170 1.09 6.17 0.31
CA ASP A 170 0.60 5.28 1.34
C ASP A 170 0.84 5.92 2.70
N MET A 171 -0.13 5.84 3.61
CA MET A 171 -0.04 6.55 4.87
C MET A 171 -0.78 5.86 6.02
N LYS A 172 -0.35 6.16 7.24
CA LYS A 172 -1.06 5.83 8.48
C LYS A 172 -1.15 7.05 9.38
N ILE A 173 -2.34 7.27 9.93
CA ILE A 173 -2.68 8.30 10.90
C ILE A 173 -3.17 7.60 12.15
N TRP A 174 -2.63 7.95 13.32
CA TRP A 174 -3.09 7.40 14.59
C TRP A 174 -3.01 8.42 15.73
N GLY A 175 -3.94 8.30 16.68
CA GLY A 175 -4.00 9.07 17.92
C GLY A 175 -4.28 10.57 17.75
N HIS A 176 -4.65 11.03 16.54
CA HIS A 176 -5.08 12.42 16.29
C HIS A 176 -5.89 12.53 15.00
N LYS A 177 -6.67 13.60 14.91
CA LYS A 177 -7.36 13.97 13.66
C LYS A 177 -6.42 14.69 12.70
N ARG A 178 -6.53 14.36 11.41
CA ARG A 178 -5.75 14.98 10.34
C ARG A 178 -6.60 15.15 9.09
N THR A 179 -6.53 16.34 8.50
CA THR A 179 -7.10 16.58 7.17
C THR A 179 -6.19 15.98 6.11
N ILE A 180 -6.76 15.19 5.23
CA ILE A 180 -6.12 14.59 4.07
C ILE A 180 -6.95 14.83 2.83
N ALA A 181 -6.33 14.62 1.66
CA ALA A 181 -7.02 14.74 0.38
C ALA A 181 -6.70 13.55 -0.51
N VAL A 182 -7.72 13.03 -1.18
CA VAL A 182 -7.56 12.14 -2.33
C VAL A 182 -7.39 13.02 -3.56
N ARG A 183 -6.33 12.77 -4.32
CA ARG A 183 -6.02 13.50 -5.56
C ARG A 183 -6.94 13.04 -6.69
N ASP A 184 -7.43 13.98 -7.49
CA ASP A 184 -8.12 13.67 -8.74
C ASP A 184 -7.10 13.21 -9.80
N PRO A 185 -7.18 11.96 -10.28
CA PRO A 185 -6.23 11.43 -11.25
C PRO A 185 -6.30 12.12 -12.62
N ARG A 186 -7.36 12.87 -12.92
CA ARG A 186 -7.62 13.52 -14.21
C ARG A 186 -6.91 14.87 -14.35
N ASN A 187 -6.72 15.58 -13.25
CA ASN A 187 -6.21 16.97 -13.27
C ASN A 187 -5.23 17.30 -12.14
N GLY A 188 -5.01 16.35 -11.22
CA GLY A 188 -4.06 16.50 -10.12
C GLY A 188 -4.51 17.39 -8.96
N THR A 189 -5.74 17.94 -8.99
CA THR A 189 -6.29 18.73 -7.89
C THR A 189 -6.85 17.83 -6.79
N SER A 190 -7.33 18.39 -5.68
CA SER A 190 -8.04 17.63 -4.65
C SER A 190 -9.42 17.21 -5.16
N LEU A 191 -9.72 15.92 -5.13
CA LEU A 191 -11.04 15.35 -5.43
C LEU A 191 -11.92 15.36 -4.18
N VAL A 192 -11.38 14.79 -3.10
CA VAL A 192 -12.06 14.70 -1.80
C VAL A 192 -11.12 15.22 -0.73
N GLN A 193 -11.61 16.10 0.15
CA GLN A 193 -10.93 16.45 1.39
C GLN A 193 -11.72 15.88 2.55
N MET A 194 -11.02 15.25 3.49
CA MET A 194 -11.64 14.52 4.58
C MET A 194 -10.77 14.54 5.83
N VAL A 195 -11.39 14.29 6.98
CA VAL A 195 -10.72 14.13 8.27
C VAL A 195 -10.96 12.71 8.76
N ASN A 196 -9.93 12.04 9.25
CA ASN A 196 -10.07 10.73 9.84
C ASN A 196 -10.91 10.76 11.13
N SER A 197 -11.87 9.86 11.24
CA SER A 197 -12.74 9.69 12.42
C SER A 197 -12.07 8.78 13.46
N LYS A 198 -11.16 7.92 13.05
CA LYS A 198 -10.39 6.96 13.86
C LYS A 198 -9.00 6.74 13.26
N ASP A 199 -8.17 5.94 13.91
CA ASP A 199 -6.87 5.51 13.37
C ASP A 199 -7.09 4.76 12.05
N VAL A 200 -6.28 5.08 11.02
CA VAL A 200 -6.50 4.56 9.67
C VAL A 200 -5.20 4.51 8.87
N SER A 201 -5.08 3.47 8.07
CA SER A 201 -4.13 3.36 6.97
C SER A 201 -4.84 3.59 5.64
N ILE A 202 -4.16 4.27 4.72
CA ILE A 202 -4.71 4.63 3.41
C ILE A 202 -3.67 4.31 2.35
N SER A 203 -4.09 3.67 1.29
CA SER A 203 -3.27 3.44 0.10
C SER A 203 -4.05 3.75 -1.16
N THR A 204 -3.34 4.20 -2.19
CA THR A 204 -3.95 4.54 -3.48
C THR A 204 -3.16 3.93 -4.63
N SER A 205 -3.85 3.12 -5.44
CA SER A 205 -3.34 2.53 -6.69
C SER A 205 -3.97 3.18 -7.91
N GLY A 206 -3.19 3.34 -8.98
CA GLY A 206 -3.64 3.88 -10.25
C GLY A 206 -2.53 3.89 -11.29
N ASN A 207 -2.91 3.88 -12.57
CA ASN A 207 -2.00 3.84 -13.71
C ASN A 207 -1.77 5.22 -14.36
N TYR A 208 -2.26 6.31 -13.76
CA TYR A 208 -2.23 7.65 -14.37
C TYR A 208 -0.84 8.32 -14.35
N LEU A 209 0.06 7.91 -13.45
CA LEU A 209 1.46 8.36 -13.44
C LEU A 209 2.40 7.35 -14.09
N ARG A 210 2.18 6.06 -13.88
CA ARG A 210 2.97 4.95 -14.45
C ARG A 210 2.06 3.77 -14.67
N LYS A 211 1.98 3.24 -15.91
CA LYS A 211 1.23 2.03 -16.20
C LYS A 211 2.05 0.81 -15.73
N HIS A 212 1.70 0.27 -14.58
CA HIS A 212 2.41 -0.85 -13.95
C HIS A 212 1.46 -1.98 -13.47
N ILE A 213 0.15 -1.74 -13.40
CA ILE A 213 -0.83 -2.75 -13.07
C ILE A 213 -1.57 -3.14 -14.34
N GLU A 214 -1.56 -4.42 -14.68
CA GLU A 214 -2.37 -4.97 -15.79
C GLU A 214 -3.82 -5.13 -15.32
N THR A 215 -4.77 -4.64 -16.11
CA THR A 215 -6.20 -4.73 -15.82
C THR A 215 -6.92 -5.37 -16.98
N PRO A 216 -7.87 -6.29 -16.77
CA PRO A 216 -8.67 -6.90 -17.84
C PRO A 216 -9.67 -5.90 -18.45
N GLU A 217 -10.11 -4.93 -17.65
CA GLU A 217 -11.00 -3.84 -18.03
C GLU A 217 -10.30 -2.53 -17.78
N ASP A 218 -10.24 -1.66 -18.80
CA ASP A 218 -9.57 -0.36 -18.69
C ASP A 218 -10.59 0.73 -18.29
N ASP A 219 -11.35 0.49 -17.22
CA ASP A 219 -12.47 1.33 -16.75
C ASP A 219 -12.13 2.20 -15.54
N VAL A 220 -11.11 1.83 -14.77
CA VAL A 220 -10.73 2.49 -13.50
C VAL A 220 -9.50 3.38 -13.69
N LEU A 221 -9.54 4.59 -13.12
CA LEU A 221 -8.40 5.51 -13.05
C LEU A 221 -7.63 5.34 -11.73
N GLN A 222 -8.35 5.14 -10.61
CA GLN A 222 -7.78 5.14 -9.29
C GLN A 222 -8.63 4.35 -8.31
N VAL A 223 -7.98 3.61 -7.42
CA VAL A 223 -8.58 2.98 -6.25
C VAL A 223 -7.87 3.48 -5.00
N THR A 224 -8.62 4.01 -4.05
CA THR A 224 -8.12 4.36 -2.71
C THR A 224 -8.76 3.41 -1.70
N VAL A 225 -7.94 2.75 -0.90
CA VAL A 225 -8.36 1.85 0.17
C VAL A 225 -8.03 2.45 1.52
N ALA A 226 -9.01 2.40 2.44
CA ALA A 226 -8.85 2.68 3.85
C ALA A 226 -9.02 1.40 4.67
N HIS A 227 -8.07 1.10 5.55
CA HIS A 227 -8.07 -0.09 6.39
C HIS A 227 -7.35 0.19 7.71
N GLU A 228 -7.57 -0.64 8.73
CA GLU A 228 -6.86 -0.51 10.01
C GLU A 228 -5.38 -0.92 9.89
N ASP A 229 -5.06 -1.88 9.03
CA ASP A 229 -3.69 -2.37 8.76
C ASP A 229 -3.18 -1.85 7.41
N GLY A 230 -1.97 -1.24 7.40
CA GLY A 230 -1.40 -0.61 6.22
C GLY A 230 -1.00 -1.59 5.12
N GLY A 231 -0.56 -2.80 5.46
CA GLY A 231 -0.21 -3.82 4.49
C GLY A 231 -1.42 -4.31 3.70
N PHE A 232 -2.57 -4.47 4.36
CA PHE A 232 -3.84 -4.77 3.68
C PHE A 232 -4.32 -3.60 2.84
N ALA A 233 -4.22 -2.35 3.34
CA ALA A 233 -4.61 -1.19 2.55
C ALA A 233 -3.84 -1.11 1.22
N ASP A 234 -2.51 -1.29 1.23
CA ASP A 234 -1.64 -1.25 0.06
C ASP A 234 -1.99 -2.39 -0.92
N ALA A 235 -2.01 -3.64 -0.44
CA ALA A 235 -2.25 -4.79 -1.29
C ALA A 235 -3.69 -4.84 -1.85
N TYR A 236 -4.71 -4.45 -1.07
CA TYR A 236 -6.08 -4.41 -1.56
C TYR A 236 -6.32 -3.29 -2.57
N SER A 237 -5.65 -2.13 -2.43
CA SER A 237 -5.75 -1.09 -3.45
C SER A 237 -5.24 -1.57 -4.81
N THR A 238 -4.14 -2.33 -4.81
CA THR A 238 -3.56 -2.97 -5.99
C THR A 238 -4.49 -4.06 -6.56
N ALA A 239 -5.00 -4.94 -5.69
CA ALA A 239 -5.91 -6.02 -6.08
C ALA A 239 -7.20 -5.50 -6.73
N ILE A 240 -7.90 -4.56 -6.06
CA ILE A 240 -9.17 -4.00 -6.53
C ILE A 240 -8.97 -3.27 -7.86
N PHE A 241 -7.84 -2.57 -8.01
CA PHE A 241 -7.50 -1.90 -9.27
C PHE A 241 -7.32 -2.91 -10.43
N ALA A 242 -6.74 -4.08 -10.16
CA ALA A 242 -6.52 -5.14 -11.16
C ALA A 242 -7.77 -5.96 -11.49
N MET A 243 -8.82 -5.93 -10.67
CA MET A 243 -10.03 -6.72 -10.84
C MET A 243 -10.95 -6.18 -11.94
N PRO A 244 -11.67 -7.03 -12.71
CA PRO A 244 -12.83 -6.61 -13.48
C PRO A 244 -14.00 -6.25 -12.55
N GLU A 245 -14.94 -5.45 -13.03
CA GLU A 245 -16.03 -4.87 -12.23
C GLU A 245 -16.80 -5.92 -11.41
N LYS A 246 -17.14 -7.07 -12.01
CA LYS A 246 -17.85 -8.16 -11.31
C LYS A 246 -17.06 -8.68 -10.09
N MET A 247 -15.75 -8.85 -10.24
CA MET A 247 -14.89 -9.36 -9.15
C MET A 247 -14.62 -8.30 -8.09
N ARG A 248 -14.53 -7.03 -8.50
CA ARG A 248 -14.43 -5.88 -7.61
C ARG A 248 -15.62 -5.79 -6.66
N ARG A 249 -16.84 -5.88 -7.20
CA ARG A 249 -18.07 -5.89 -6.37
C ARG A 249 -18.08 -7.07 -5.41
N LYS A 250 -17.81 -8.27 -5.89
CA LYS A 250 -17.76 -9.46 -5.04
C LYS A 250 -16.72 -9.31 -3.93
N PHE A 251 -15.50 -8.82 -4.24
CA PHE A 251 -14.46 -8.62 -3.25
C PHE A 251 -14.90 -7.63 -2.15
N ILE A 252 -15.53 -6.52 -2.53
CA ILE A 252 -16.00 -5.49 -1.59
C ILE A 252 -17.13 -6.04 -0.68
N GLU A 253 -18.01 -6.85 -1.23
CA GLU A 253 -19.08 -7.54 -0.49
C GLU A 253 -18.53 -8.57 0.50
N ASP A 254 -17.56 -9.37 0.07
CA ASP A 254 -16.94 -10.42 0.88
C ASP A 254 -16.00 -9.86 1.98
N ASN A 255 -15.56 -8.57 1.87
CA ASN A 255 -14.62 -7.91 2.78
C ASN A 255 -15.20 -6.60 3.35
N PRO A 256 -16.18 -6.67 4.25
CA PRO A 256 -16.90 -5.49 4.76
C PRO A 256 -16.05 -4.56 5.64
N ASP A 257 -14.87 -4.98 6.06
CA ASP A 257 -13.86 -4.22 6.82
C ASP A 257 -13.00 -3.31 5.93
N VAL A 258 -13.10 -3.44 4.60
CA VAL A 258 -12.32 -2.66 3.63
C VAL A 258 -13.10 -1.43 3.18
N GLY A 259 -12.58 -0.24 3.50
CA GLY A 259 -13.08 1.04 2.98
C GLY A 259 -12.54 1.29 1.56
N VAL A 260 -13.43 1.56 0.60
CA VAL A 260 -13.06 1.68 -0.82
C VAL A 260 -13.63 2.95 -1.44
N LEU A 261 -12.77 3.70 -2.16
CA LEU A 261 -13.13 4.77 -3.08
C LEU A 261 -12.53 4.47 -4.44
N ILE A 262 -13.36 4.46 -5.49
CA ILE A 262 -12.96 4.20 -6.88
C ILE A 262 -13.31 5.41 -7.74
N VAL A 263 -12.37 5.84 -8.57
CA VAL A 263 -12.59 6.85 -9.61
C VAL A 263 -12.55 6.15 -10.97
N TYR A 264 -13.65 6.20 -11.70
CA TYR A 264 -13.79 5.59 -13.01
C TYR A 264 -13.42 6.57 -14.13
N LYS A 265 -13.12 6.04 -15.32
CA LYS A 265 -12.79 6.83 -16.52
C LYS A 265 -13.96 7.65 -17.05
N ASP A 266 -15.19 7.21 -16.87
CA ASP A 266 -16.40 7.95 -17.23
C ASP A 266 -16.67 9.16 -16.30
N GLY A 267 -15.87 9.29 -15.24
CA GLY A 267 -15.98 10.37 -14.25
C GLY A 267 -16.84 10.01 -13.05
N SER A 268 -17.48 8.83 -13.04
CA SER A 268 -18.22 8.34 -11.89
C SER A 268 -17.27 8.01 -10.72
N ILE A 269 -17.81 8.04 -9.49
CA ILE A 269 -17.06 7.76 -8.28
C ILE A 269 -17.91 6.82 -7.42
N PHE A 270 -17.30 5.73 -6.99
CA PHE A 270 -17.88 4.81 -6.03
C PHE A 270 -17.22 4.99 -4.66
N ILE A 271 -18.00 5.03 -3.60
CA ILE A 271 -17.55 5.04 -2.21
C ILE A 271 -18.43 4.08 -1.43
N ASN A 272 -17.81 3.10 -0.73
CA ASN A 272 -18.59 2.21 0.10
C ASN A 272 -18.83 2.79 1.52
N LYS A 273 -19.77 2.19 2.24
CA LYS A 273 -20.12 2.62 3.61
C LYS A 273 -18.93 2.59 4.57
N ARG A 274 -18.09 1.55 4.46
CA ARG A 274 -16.91 1.38 5.33
C ARG A 274 -15.90 2.52 5.17
N PHE A 275 -15.70 3.03 3.95
CA PHE A 275 -14.85 4.20 3.73
C PHE A 275 -15.36 5.43 4.48
N MET A 276 -16.66 5.67 4.45
CA MET A 276 -17.31 6.78 5.17
C MET A 276 -17.25 6.64 6.70
N GLU A 277 -17.07 5.43 7.23
CA GLU A 277 -16.86 5.21 8.66
C GLU A 277 -15.45 5.58 9.13
N PHE A 278 -14.48 5.60 8.23
CA PHE A 278 -13.11 6.05 8.51
C PHE A 278 -12.99 7.57 8.46
N PHE A 279 -13.87 8.27 7.72
CA PHE A 279 -13.69 9.67 7.41
C PHE A 279 -14.99 10.49 7.49
N GLU A 280 -14.83 11.73 7.96
CA GLU A 280 -15.75 12.82 7.75
C GLU A 280 -15.35 13.59 6.49
N ILE A 281 -16.24 13.68 5.50
CA ILE A 281 -15.99 14.40 4.26
C ILE A 281 -16.18 15.89 4.48
N LEU A 282 -15.13 16.69 4.23
CA LEU A 282 -15.16 18.14 4.34
C LEU A 282 -15.52 18.81 3.02
N LEU A 283 -15.00 18.28 1.91
CA LEU A 283 -15.22 18.82 0.58
C LEU A 283 -15.19 17.68 -0.45
N PHE A 284 -16.17 17.69 -1.35
CA PHE A 284 -16.23 16.79 -2.49
C PHE A 284 -16.40 17.61 -3.77
N LYS A 285 -15.38 17.58 -4.66
CA LYS A 285 -15.48 18.29 -5.94
C LYS A 285 -16.14 17.41 -6.98
N THR A 286 -17.41 17.66 -7.25
CA THR A 286 -18.12 17.07 -8.39
C THR A 286 -17.94 17.91 -9.65
N ASN A 287 -18.02 17.29 -10.83
CA ASN A 287 -17.86 17.98 -12.13
C ASN A 287 -18.93 19.05 -12.43
N SER A 288 -19.91 19.27 -11.55
CA SER A 288 -21.00 20.25 -11.72
C SER A 288 -20.56 21.72 -11.72
N GLU A 289 -19.35 22.05 -11.28
CA GLU A 289 -18.87 23.44 -11.33
C GLU A 289 -18.42 23.92 -12.73
N LYS A 290 -18.20 23.01 -13.70
CA LYS A 290 -17.87 23.42 -15.08
C LYS A 290 -19.06 23.97 -15.88
N GLN A 291 -20.30 23.68 -15.47
CA GLN A 291 -21.48 24.25 -16.13
C GLN A 291 -21.87 25.65 -15.64
N ARG A 292 -21.46 26.07 -14.44
CA ARG A 292 -21.81 27.38 -13.89
C ARG A 292 -20.90 28.53 -14.34
N ARG A 293 -19.80 28.28 -15.03
CA ARG A 293 -18.90 29.32 -15.58
C ARG A 293 -19.06 29.53 -17.07
N LYS A 294 -20.09 28.95 -17.72
CA LYS A 294 -20.41 29.15 -19.16
C LYS A 294 -21.79 29.78 -19.39
N ASN A 295 -22.45 30.30 -18.35
CA ASN A 295 -23.66 31.13 -18.50
C ASN A 295 -23.37 32.54 -18.00
#